data_671e0d7369aa0940c1c6dba7f81640b8
#
_entry.id   671e0d7369aa0940c1c6dba7f81640b8
#
_cell.length_a   1.000
_cell.length_b   1.000
_cell.length_c   1.000
_cell.angle_alpha   90.00
_cell.angle_beta   90.00
_cell.angle_gamma   90.00
#
_symmetry.space_group_name_H-M   'P 1'
#
loop_
_entity.id
_entity.type
_entity.pdbx_description
1 polymer ?
#
loop_
_entity_poly.entity_id
_entity_poly.type
_entity_poly.pdbx_seq_one_letter_code
_entity_poly.pdbx_strand_id
1 'polypeptide(L)'
;MSEVAIRPVSPDQHDAVMHYFDLVAYADNPNWSRCFCMERLVDDYPSRTKEQNRASRSELLRSAKANGLVAYRLGRVVGWCHAAPKSELKSVPGEAASDVGAIVCFVVAPDQRRQGIATQLLEAAVEHLRSRGMKTAEAYPRAGDVEPSRWVWSQYVGPLSMYQKAGFEIAETHADFCIVRKKL
;
A
#
# COMPACT_ATOMS: atom_id res chain seq x y z
N MET A 1 -18.09 -8.28 -15.50
CA MET A 1 -16.65 -8.01 -15.22
C MET A 1 -16.09 -9.24 -14.53
N SER A 2 -14.89 -9.69 -14.93
CA SER A 2 -14.23 -10.82 -14.25
C SER A 2 -13.91 -10.49 -12.79
N GLU A 3 -14.07 -11.48 -11.93
CA GLU A 3 -13.82 -11.39 -10.49
C GLU A 3 -12.36 -11.02 -10.20
N VAL A 4 -12.14 -10.26 -9.14
CA VAL A 4 -10.80 -9.93 -8.61
C VAL A 4 -10.52 -10.83 -7.43
N ALA A 5 -9.44 -11.60 -7.50
CA ALA A 5 -8.96 -12.40 -6.37
C ALA A 5 -7.86 -11.63 -5.63
N ILE A 6 -8.00 -11.47 -4.32
CA ILE A 6 -6.98 -10.81 -3.49
C ILE A 6 -6.37 -11.82 -2.53
N ARG A 7 -5.04 -11.80 -2.43
CA ARG A 7 -4.29 -12.72 -1.57
C ARG A 7 -3.15 -11.98 -0.86
N PRO A 8 -2.79 -12.37 0.37
CA PRO A 8 -1.51 -11.98 0.95
C PRO A 8 -0.37 -12.38 0.02
N VAL A 9 0.65 -11.55 -0.05
CA VAL A 9 1.82 -11.84 -0.86
C VAL A 9 2.61 -13.02 -0.29
N SER A 10 3.14 -13.87 -1.16
CA SER A 10 3.92 -15.07 -0.83
C SER A 10 5.07 -15.27 -1.83
N PRO A 11 6.11 -16.06 -1.48
CA PRO A 11 7.29 -16.25 -2.33
C PRO A 11 7.02 -16.83 -3.72
N ASP A 12 6.00 -17.69 -3.86
CA ASP A 12 5.59 -18.27 -5.14
C ASP A 12 5.04 -17.24 -6.14
N GLN A 13 4.68 -16.05 -5.65
CA GLN A 13 4.19 -14.94 -6.47
C GLN A 13 5.33 -13.99 -6.90
N HIS A 14 6.59 -14.28 -6.52
CA HIS A 14 7.74 -13.41 -6.74
C HIS A 14 7.80 -12.84 -8.16
N ASP A 15 7.82 -13.70 -9.17
CA ASP A 15 8.02 -13.27 -10.56
C ASP A 15 6.84 -12.43 -11.07
N ALA A 16 5.60 -12.81 -10.70
CA ALA A 16 4.41 -12.06 -11.08
C ALA A 16 4.36 -10.66 -10.44
N VAL A 17 4.74 -10.56 -9.16
CA VAL A 17 4.78 -9.28 -8.43
C VAL A 17 5.93 -8.40 -8.94
N MET A 18 7.11 -8.98 -9.20
CA MET A 18 8.22 -8.22 -9.76
C MET A 18 7.90 -7.72 -11.17
N HIS A 19 7.32 -8.56 -12.03
CA HIS A 19 6.85 -8.14 -13.34
C HIS A 19 5.84 -6.98 -13.26
N TYR A 20 4.92 -7.04 -12.30
CA TYR A 20 3.95 -5.98 -12.06
C TYR A 20 4.63 -4.65 -11.71
N PHE A 21 5.58 -4.65 -10.78
CA PHE A 21 6.31 -3.43 -10.41
C PHE A 21 7.23 -2.92 -11.53
N ASP A 22 7.86 -3.81 -12.28
CA ASP A 22 8.77 -3.44 -13.36
C ASP A 22 8.06 -2.77 -14.53
N LEU A 23 6.85 -3.23 -14.92
CA LEU A 23 6.24 -2.89 -16.20
C LEU A 23 4.82 -2.33 -16.11
N VAL A 24 4.07 -2.60 -15.04
CA VAL A 24 2.63 -2.30 -15.00
C VAL A 24 2.29 -1.21 -13.98
N ALA A 25 2.79 -1.35 -12.76
CA ALA A 25 2.37 -0.55 -11.60
C ALA A 25 2.44 0.97 -11.83
N TYR A 26 3.47 1.42 -12.52
CA TYR A 26 3.78 2.84 -12.73
C TYR A 26 3.90 3.20 -14.22
N ALA A 27 3.20 2.48 -15.09
CA ALA A 27 3.32 2.67 -16.55
C ALA A 27 2.90 4.09 -16.99
N ASP A 28 1.96 4.71 -16.28
CA ASP A 28 1.51 6.09 -16.52
C ASP A 28 2.20 7.14 -15.61
N ASN A 29 3.08 6.70 -14.70
CA ASN A 29 3.81 7.60 -13.80
C ASN A 29 5.25 7.11 -13.58
N PRO A 30 6.13 7.25 -14.61
CA PRO A 30 7.49 6.71 -14.58
C PRO A 30 8.35 7.23 -13.43
N ASN A 31 8.08 8.44 -12.94
CA ASN A 31 8.81 9.04 -11.81
C ASN A 31 8.70 8.20 -10.53
N TRP A 32 7.64 7.41 -10.39
CA TRP A 32 7.43 6.51 -9.28
C TRP A 32 7.97 5.09 -9.52
N SER A 33 8.41 4.78 -10.72
CA SER A 33 8.86 3.43 -11.06
C SER A 33 10.07 2.95 -10.23
N ARG A 34 10.75 3.88 -9.55
CA ARG A 34 11.84 3.54 -8.61
C ARG A 34 11.34 3.05 -7.25
N CYS A 35 10.06 3.24 -6.90
CA CYS A 35 9.56 3.03 -5.54
C CYS A 35 9.58 1.56 -5.13
N PHE A 36 9.08 0.65 -5.95
CA PHE A 36 8.88 -0.77 -5.59
C PHE A 36 8.22 -0.93 -4.22
N CYS A 37 7.44 0.05 -3.78
CA CYS A 37 6.83 0.17 -2.46
C CYS A 37 7.83 0.07 -1.28
N MET A 38 9.05 0.59 -1.46
CA MET A 38 10.13 0.57 -0.46
C MET A 38 10.16 1.81 0.44
N GLU A 39 9.46 2.89 0.06
CA GLU A 39 9.53 4.19 0.75
C GLU A 39 9.28 4.11 2.26
N ARG A 40 8.38 3.22 2.69
CA ARG A 40 8.02 3.04 4.10
C ARG A 40 8.76 1.90 4.79
N LEU A 41 9.76 1.33 4.14
CA LEU A 41 10.51 0.18 4.66
C LEU A 41 11.98 0.49 4.93
N VAL A 42 12.49 1.60 4.39
CA VAL A 42 13.91 1.97 4.50
C VAL A 42 14.06 3.42 4.92
N ASP A 43 15.07 3.72 5.72
CA ASP A 43 15.33 5.08 6.23
C ASP A 43 16.03 5.95 5.17
N ASP A 44 16.77 5.35 4.26
CA ASP A 44 17.58 6.00 3.21
C ASP A 44 16.86 6.17 1.87
N TYR A 45 15.53 6.01 1.83
CA TYR A 45 14.75 6.01 0.58
C TYR A 45 15.05 7.19 -0.37
N PRO A 46 15.25 8.44 0.09
CA PRO A 46 15.53 9.56 -0.82
C PRO A 46 16.78 9.36 -1.69
N SER A 47 17.80 8.68 -1.17
CA SER A 47 19.09 8.44 -1.85
C SER A 47 19.13 7.14 -2.66
N ARG A 48 18.11 6.27 -2.54
CA ARG A 48 18.13 4.96 -3.18
C ARG A 48 17.83 5.02 -4.67
N THR A 49 18.52 4.18 -5.43
CA THR A 49 18.24 3.99 -6.86
C THR A 49 17.07 3.01 -7.09
N LYS A 50 16.60 2.98 -8.32
CA LYS A 50 15.57 2.02 -8.75
C LYS A 50 16.04 0.57 -8.55
N GLU A 51 17.28 0.29 -8.92
CA GLU A 51 17.90 -1.04 -8.84
C GLU A 51 18.02 -1.51 -7.39
N GLN A 52 18.41 -0.63 -6.48
CA GLN A 52 18.48 -0.92 -5.05
C GLN A 52 17.10 -1.25 -4.48
N ASN A 53 16.07 -0.47 -4.80
CA ASN A 53 14.71 -0.72 -4.35
C ASN A 53 14.15 -2.02 -4.96
N ARG A 54 14.42 -2.26 -6.24
CA ARG A 54 14.05 -3.49 -6.93
C ARG A 54 14.69 -4.73 -6.27
N ALA A 55 15.98 -4.68 -5.99
CA ALA A 55 16.69 -5.77 -5.33
C ALA A 55 16.14 -6.04 -3.92
N SER A 56 15.91 -4.98 -3.13
CA SER A 56 15.34 -5.11 -1.78
C SER A 56 13.93 -5.69 -1.81
N ARG A 57 13.06 -5.26 -2.74
CA ARG A 57 11.72 -5.85 -2.88
C ARG A 57 11.79 -7.31 -3.28
N SER A 58 12.64 -7.65 -4.22
CA SER A 58 12.86 -9.04 -4.64
C SER A 58 13.30 -9.93 -3.48
N GLU A 59 14.23 -9.47 -2.65
CA GLU A 59 14.70 -10.20 -1.48
C GLU A 59 13.60 -10.38 -0.43
N LEU A 60 12.82 -9.33 -0.12
CA LEU A 60 11.68 -9.44 0.79
C LEU A 60 10.66 -10.47 0.33
N LEU A 61 10.37 -10.53 -0.97
CA LEU A 61 9.46 -11.51 -1.55
C LEU A 61 9.99 -12.94 -1.40
N ARG A 62 11.26 -13.17 -1.76
CA ARG A 62 11.88 -14.51 -1.69
C ARG A 62 12.01 -15.03 -0.27
N SER A 63 12.32 -14.14 0.68
CA SER A 63 12.50 -14.51 2.09
C SER A 63 11.20 -14.59 2.89
N ALA A 64 10.03 -14.47 2.24
CA ALA A 64 8.71 -14.42 2.87
C ALA A 64 8.54 -13.27 3.91
N LYS A 65 9.35 -12.22 3.80
CA LYS A 65 9.29 -11.04 4.68
C LYS A 65 8.51 -9.86 4.07
N ALA A 66 8.01 -10.01 2.84
CA ALA A 66 7.19 -8.98 2.24
C ALA A 66 5.82 -8.94 2.92
N ASN A 67 5.42 -7.74 3.34
CA ASN A 67 4.05 -7.47 3.79
C ASN A 67 3.26 -6.84 2.64
N GLY A 68 2.03 -7.28 2.46
CA GLY A 68 1.14 -6.71 1.47
C GLY A 68 0.16 -7.71 0.90
N LEU A 69 -0.74 -7.19 0.07
CA LEU A 69 -1.75 -7.96 -0.64
C LEU A 69 -1.65 -7.70 -2.13
N VAL A 70 -1.93 -8.73 -2.91
CA VAL A 70 -1.88 -8.70 -4.36
C VAL A 70 -3.27 -8.98 -4.92
N ALA A 71 -3.73 -8.12 -5.81
CA ALA A 71 -4.98 -8.31 -6.54
C ALA A 71 -4.71 -8.94 -7.91
N TYR A 72 -5.41 -10.01 -8.21
CA TYR A 72 -5.34 -10.74 -9.47
C TYR A 72 -6.64 -10.60 -10.24
N ARG A 73 -6.54 -10.45 -11.55
CA ARG A 73 -7.65 -10.56 -12.50
C ARG A 73 -7.18 -11.33 -13.74
N LEU A 74 -7.91 -12.37 -14.13
CA LEU A 74 -7.53 -13.23 -15.27
C LEU A 74 -6.07 -13.74 -15.19
N GLY A 75 -5.64 -14.15 -14.00
CA GLY A 75 -4.29 -14.66 -13.76
C GLY A 75 -3.16 -13.60 -13.74
N ARG A 76 -3.46 -12.32 -13.94
CA ARG A 76 -2.49 -11.23 -13.95
C ARG A 76 -2.57 -10.40 -12.67
N VAL A 77 -1.45 -9.94 -12.16
CA VAL A 77 -1.41 -8.96 -11.07
C VAL A 77 -1.92 -7.62 -11.62
N VAL A 78 -2.94 -7.07 -10.96
CA VAL A 78 -3.58 -5.80 -11.33
C VAL A 78 -3.57 -4.78 -10.20
N GLY A 79 -3.14 -5.17 -9.01
CA GLY A 79 -3.08 -4.27 -7.87
C GLY A 79 -2.20 -4.78 -6.75
N TRP A 80 -1.71 -3.85 -5.97
CA TRP A 80 -0.89 -4.04 -4.77
C TRP A 80 -1.43 -3.16 -3.65
N CYS A 81 -1.45 -3.69 -2.42
CA CYS A 81 -1.65 -2.91 -1.20
C CYS A 81 -0.54 -3.24 -0.21
N HIS A 82 0.09 -2.22 0.36
CA HIS A 82 1.05 -2.40 1.45
C HIS A 82 0.34 -2.22 2.79
N ALA A 83 0.17 -3.30 3.51
CA ALA A 83 -0.37 -3.34 4.86
C ALA A 83 0.55 -4.19 5.75
N ALA A 84 0.97 -3.62 6.90
CA ALA A 84 1.95 -4.24 7.80
C ALA A 84 1.71 -3.81 9.25
N PRO A 85 2.23 -4.52 10.26
CA PRO A 85 2.37 -3.97 11.61
C PRO A 85 3.09 -2.62 11.54
N LYS A 86 2.57 -1.61 12.23
CA LYS A 86 3.13 -0.25 12.20
C LYS A 86 4.58 -0.23 12.68
N SER A 87 4.93 -1.11 13.62
CA SER A 87 6.29 -1.28 14.14
C SER A 87 7.33 -1.74 13.10
N GLU A 88 6.89 -2.32 11.98
CA GLU A 88 7.77 -2.76 10.89
C GLU A 88 7.97 -1.66 9.82
N LEU A 89 7.25 -0.55 9.94
CA LEU A 89 7.32 0.55 8.98
C LEU A 89 8.21 1.68 9.48
N LYS A 90 8.86 2.34 8.52
CA LYS A 90 9.66 3.54 8.73
C LYS A 90 8.87 4.77 8.28
N SER A 91 9.20 5.92 8.83
CA SER A 91 8.68 7.22 8.36
C SER A 91 7.14 7.28 8.20
N VAL A 92 6.41 6.59 9.09
CA VAL A 92 4.95 6.72 9.21
C VAL A 92 4.63 7.66 10.37
N PRO A 93 3.55 8.46 10.27
CA PRO A 93 3.17 9.40 11.33
C PRO A 93 2.79 8.70 12.64
N GLY A 94 3.00 9.40 13.75
CA GLY A 94 2.65 8.94 15.10
C GLY A 94 3.59 7.88 15.65
N GLU A 95 3.35 7.47 16.89
CA GLU A 95 4.19 6.49 17.59
C GLU A 95 3.98 5.06 17.05
N ALA A 96 5.05 4.27 17.09
CA ALA A 96 4.96 2.85 16.80
C ALA A 96 4.21 2.14 17.95
N ALA A 97 3.16 1.39 17.59
CA ALA A 97 2.39 0.60 18.54
C ALA A 97 2.32 -0.85 18.05
N SER A 98 2.47 -1.79 18.97
CA SER A 98 2.60 -3.22 18.64
C SER A 98 1.29 -3.87 18.17
N ASP A 99 0.14 -3.25 18.49
CA ASP A 99 -1.19 -3.74 18.17
C ASP A 99 -1.87 -2.91 17.05
N VAL A 100 -1.12 -2.02 16.41
CA VAL A 100 -1.57 -1.21 15.27
C VAL A 100 -0.97 -1.74 13.99
N GLY A 101 -1.84 -2.06 13.03
CA GLY A 101 -1.46 -2.31 11.64
C GLY A 101 -1.66 -1.05 10.79
N ALA A 102 -0.74 -0.76 9.89
CA ALA A 102 -0.83 0.41 9.02
C ALA A 102 -0.98 0.02 7.54
N ILE A 103 -1.85 0.75 6.84
CA ILE A 103 -2.10 0.63 5.40
C ILE A 103 -1.53 1.88 4.75
N VAL A 104 -0.45 1.72 3.98
CA VAL A 104 0.38 2.86 3.57
C VAL A 104 0.44 3.10 2.06
N CYS A 105 -0.01 2.14 1.25
CA CYS A 105 0.09 2.30 -0.21
C CYS A 105 -0.91 1.41 -0.94
N PHE A 106 -1.51 1.96 -2.01
CA PHE A 106 -2.24 1.21 -3.03
C PHE A 106 -1.67 1.55 -4.39
N VAL A 107 -1.34 0.54 -5.18
CA VAL A 107 -0.99 0.73 -6.58
C VAL A 107 -1.92 -0.15 -7.40
N VAL A 108 -2.73 0.45 -8.25
CA VAL A 108 -3.64 -0.27 -9.17
C VAL A 108 -3.18 0.02 -10.59
N ALA A 109 -3.09 -1.04 -11.41
CA ALA A 109 -2.72 -0.94 -12.81
C ALA A 109 -3.56 0.14 -13.52
N PRO A 110 -2.98 1.02 -14.33
CA PRO A 110 -3.67 2.18 -14.91
C PRO A 110 -4.97 1.80 -15.64
N ASP A 111 -4.95 0.72 -16.42
CA ASP A 111 -6.09 0.18 -17.16
C ASP A 111 -7.18 -0.48 -16.30
N GLN A 112 -6.90 -0.67 -15.01
CA GLN A 112 -7.79 -1.33 -14.05
C GLN A 112 -8.33 -0.39 -12.97
N ARG A 113 -7.97 0.89 -13.01
CA ARG A 113 -8.46 1.89 -12.04
C ARG A 113 -9.95 2.19 -12.21
N ARG A 114 -10.55 2.78 -11.18
CA ARG A 114 -11.98 3.16 -11.14
C ARG A 114 -12.96 1.99 -11.25
N GLN A 115 -12.49 0.78 -10.95
CA GLN A 115 -13.26 -0.47 -10.95
C GLN A 115 -13.39 -1.09 -9.57
N GLY A 116 -13.18 -0.32 -8.50
CA GLY A 116 -13.35 -0.77 -7.12
C GLY A 116 -12.19 -1.60 -6.54
N ILE A 117 -11.10 -1.85 -7.29
CA ILE A 117 -9.98 -2.72 -6.84
C ILE A 117 -9.31 -2.18 -5.57
N ALA A 118 -9.09 -0.86 -5.47
CA ALA A 118 -8.51 -0.26 -4.27
C ALA A 118 -9.39 -0.46 -3.02
N THR A 119 -10.71 -0.38 -3.18
CA THR A 119 -11.67 -0.64 -2.09
C THR A 119 -11.60 -2.10 -1.64
N GLN A 120 -11.61 -3.04 -2.58
CA GLN A 120 -11.46 -4.46 -2.26
C GLN A 120 -10.11 -4.77 -1.60
N LEU A 121 -9.03 -4.15 -2.06
CA LEU A 121 -7.70 -4.24 -1.41
C LEU A 121 -7.72 -3.68 0.01
N LEU A 122 -8.44 -2.58 0.27
CA LEU A 122 -8.59 -2.02 1.61
C LEU A 122 -9.33 -2.98 2.54
N GLU A 123 -10.45 -3.55 2.09
CA GLU A 123 -11.23 -4.52 2.86
C GLU A 123 -10.39 -5.76 3.19
N ALA A 124 -9.69 -6.29 2.21
CA ALA A 124 -8.77 -7.42 2.40
C ALA A 124 -7.60 -7.09 3.33
N ALA A 125 -7.06 -5.85 3.27
CA ALA A 125 -6.00 -5.39 4.16
C ALA A 125 -6.46 -5.31 5.61
N VAL A 126 -7.67 -4.82 5.86
CA VAL A 126 -8.29 -4.79 7.18
C VAL A 126 -8.40 -6.20 7.77
N GLU A 127 -8.89 -7.15 6.97
CA GLU A 127 -9.03 -8.54 7.41
C GLU A 127 -7.67 -9.23 7.63
N HIS A 128 -6.70 -8.96 6.75
CA HIS A 128 -5.34 -9.45 6.89
C HIS A 128 -4.68 -8.93 8.18
N LEU A 129 -4.81 -7.65 8.51
CA LEU A 129 -4.28 -7.09 9.75
C LEU A 129 -4.97 -7.71 10.98
N ARG A 130 -6.29 -7.92 10.92
CA ARG A 130 -7.04 -8.61 11.98
C ARG A 130 -6.52 -10.04 12.19
N SER A 131 -6.32 -10.79 11.13
CA SER A 131 -5.80 -12.17 11.20
C SER A 131 -4.38 -12.24 11.76
N ARG A 132 -3.62 -11.15 11.68
CA ARG A 132 -2.29 -11.00 12.29
C ARG A 132 -2.34 -10.52 13.74
N GLY A 133 -3.51 -10.41 14.35
CA GLY A 133 -3.68 -10.02 15.75
C GLY A 133 -3.61 -8.52 16.01
N MET A 134 -3.66 -7.68 14.97
CA MET A 134 -3.74 -6.23 15.16
C MET A 134 -5.13 -5.87 15.70
N LYS A 135 -5.20 -4.90 16.61
CA LYS A 135 -6.45 -4.40 17.19
C LYS A 135 -6.96 -3.15 16.50
N THR A 136 -6.08 -2.45 15.80
CA THR A 136 -6.41 -1.21 15.10
C THR A 136 -5.76 -1.23 13.72
N ALA A 137 -6.52 -0.87 12.69
CA ALA A 137 -5.99 -0.50 11.40
C ALA A 137 -5.88 1.02 11.33
N GLU A 138 -4.71 1.51 10.89
CA GLU A 138 -4.41 2.93 10.71
C GLU A 138 -4.02 3.21 9.26
N ALA A 139 -4.40 4.37 8.74
CA ALA A 139 -4.01 4.81 7.40
C ALA A 139 -3.88 6.34 7.35
N TYR A 140 -3.30 6.85 6.25
CA TYR A 140 -2.87 8.25 6.15
C TYR A 140 -3.39 8.89 4.86
N PRO A 141 -4.72 8.92 4.62
CA PRO A 141 -5.27 9.55 3.43
C PRO A 141 -5.00 11.04 3.39
N ARG A 142 -4.96 11.58 2.17
CA ARG A 142 -4.81 13.01 1.95
C ARG A 142 -6.00 13.78 2.52
N ALA A 143 -5.74 14.90 3.20
CA ALA A 143 -6.74 15.84 3.68
C ALA A 143 -7.04 16.88 2.59
N GLY A 144 -8.31 16.92 2.12
CA GLY A 144 -8.78 17.96 1.21
C GLY A 144 -8.15 17.95 -0.20
N ASP A 145 -8.27 19.09 -0.88
CA ASP A 145 -7.75 19.34 -2.23
C ASP A 145 -6.32 19.89 -2.21
N VAL A 146 -5.42 19.18 -1.55
CA VAL A 146 -3.99 19.56 -1.56
C VAL A 146 -3.42 19.32 -2.96
N GLU A 147 -2.74 20.32 -3.52
CA GLU A 147 -2.09 20.24 -4.82
C GLU A 147 -1.20 18.99 -4.92
N PRO A 148 -1.37 18.14 -5.94
CA PRO A 148 -0.62 16.88 -6.09
C PRO A 148 0.91 17.07 -6.13
N SER A 149 1.38 18.25 -6.49
CA SER A 149 2.79 18.60 -6.59
C SER A 149 3.53 18.68 -5.26
N ARG A 150 2.81 18.89 -4.15
CA ARG A 150 3.43 19.05 -2.82
C ARG A 150 3.74 17.72 -2.13
N TRP A 151 3.00 16.67 -2.46
CA TRP A 151 3.11 15.36 -1.77
C TRP A 151 3.09 14.21 -2.76
N VAL A 152 4.24 13.84 -3.18
CA VAL A 152 4.45 12.80 -4.18
C VAL A 152 3.90 11.45 -3.68
N TRP A 153 3.99 11.15 -2.37
CA TRP A 153 3.44 9.93 -1.77
C TRP A 153 1.91 9.92 -1.61
N SER A 154 1.26 11.08 -1.60
CA SER A 154 -0.20 11.19 -1.41
C SER A 154 -1.03 10.58 -2.56
N GLN A 155 -0.42 10.31 -3.70
CA GLN A 155 -1.12 9.75 -4.86
C GLN A 155 -1.50 8.28 -4.67
N TYR A 156 -0.78 7.57 -3.80
CA TYR A 156 -0.93 6.12 -3.63
C TYR A 156 -1.49 5.71 -2.25
N VAL A 157 -1.98 6.66 -1.47
CA VAL A 157 -2.57 6.37 -0.15
C VAL A 157 -4.08 6.18 -0.18
N GLY A 158 -4.72 6.45 -1.30
CA GLY A 158 -6.18 6.40 -1.44
C GLY A 158 -6.90 7.65 -0.89
N PRO A 159 -8.11 7.94 -1.37
CA PRO A 159 -8.90 9.08 -0.92
C PRO A 159 -9.52 8.83 0.46
N LEU A 160 -9.67 9.89 1.28
CA LEU A 160 -10.30 9.83 2.60
C LEU A 160 -11.69 9.17 2.55
N SER A 161 -12.49 9.50 1.54
CA SER A 161 -13.84 8.95 1.38
C SER A 161 -13.90 7.42 1.22
N MET A 162 -12.83 6.80 0.71
CA MET A 162 -12.73 5.34 0.60
C MET A 162 -12.61 4.71 1.99
N TYR A 163 -11.80 5.30 2.86
CA TYR A 163 -11.62 4.84 4.24
C TYR A 163 -12.87 5.06 5.08
N GLN A 164 -13.51 6.23 4.96
CA GLN A 164 -14.76 6.52 5.68
C GLN A 164 -15.87 5.52 5.33
N LYS A 165 -16.03 5.20 4.04
CA LYS A 165 -16.98 4.16 3.59
C LYS A 165 -16.64 2.76 4.13
N ALA A 166 -15.37 2.49 4.38
CA ALA A 166 -14.91 1.24 5.00
C ALA A 166 -14.98 1.26 6.55
N GLY A 167 -15.52 2.33 7.15
CA GLY A 167 -15.73 2.46 8.60
C GLY A 167 -14.50 2.91 9.37
N PHE A 168 -13.56 3.62 8.71
CA PHE A 168 -12.50 4.32 9.40
C PHE A 168 -13.00 5.69 9.87
N GLU A 169 -12.56 6.10 11.05
CA GLU A 169 -12.82 7.41 11.64
C GLU A 169 -11.56 8.26 11.61
N ILE A 170 -11.72 9.58 11.48
CA ILE A 170 -10.60 10.51 11.57
C ILE A 170 -10.16 10.59 13.02
N ALA A 171 -8.94 10.17 13.29
CA ALA A 171 -8.31 10.28 14.60
C ALA A 171 -7.54 11.61 14.77
N GLU A 172 -6.87 12.05 13.70
CA GLU A 172 -6.06 13.28 13.71
C GLU A 172 -6.14 13.95 12.33
N THR A 173 -6.14 15.28 12.32
CA THR A 173 -6.10 16.09 11.09
C THR A 173 -4.83 16.92 11.07
N HIS A 174 -4.05 16.78 9.99
CA HIS A 174 -2.87 17.55 9.69
C HIS A 174 -3.13 18.42 8.44
N ALA A 175 -2.22 19.34 8.12
CA ALA A 175 -2.40 20.26 7.00
C ALA A 175 -2.61 19.55 5.65
N ASP A 176 -1.93 18.41 5.44
CA ASP A 176 -1.88 17.75 4.14
C ASP A 176 -2.46 16.32 4.16
N PHE A 177 -2.67 15.73 5.33
CA PHE A 177 -3.20 14.38 5.49
C PHE A 177 -4.02 14.24 6.78
N CYS A 178 -4.81 13.19 6.85
CA CYS A 178 -5.46 12.75 8.09
C CYS A 178 -4.84 11.43 8.54
N ILE A 179 -4.82 11.19 9.86
CA ILE A 179 -4.67 9.84 10.40
C ILE A 179 -6.09 9.32 10.61
N VAL A 180 -6.40 8.22 9.94
CA VAL A 180 -7.68 7.53 10.12
C VAL A 180 -7.47 6.18 10.76
N ARG A 181 -8.38 5.80 11.66
CA ARG A 181 -8.31 4.53 12.41
C ARG A 181 -9.61 3.75 12.33
N LYS A 182 -9.48 2.45 12.35
CA LYS A 182 -10.59 1.51 12.47
C LYS A 182 -10.22 0.44 13.49
N LYS A 183 -11.10 0.20 14.46
CA LYS A 183 -10.98 -0.92 15.40
C LYS A 183 -11.24 -2.24 14.66
N LEU A 184 -10.38 -3.24 14.88
CA LEU A 184 -10.40 -4.55 14.23
C LEU A 184 -11.07 -5.63 15.08
#